data_4274aa8b8e9b5f1981d4400dad9d7e5a
#
_entry.id   4274aa8b8e9b5f1981d4400dad9d7e5a
#
_cell.length_a   1.000
_cell.length_b   1.000
_cell.length_c   1.000
_cell.angle_alpha   90.00
_cell.angle_beta   90.00
_cell.angle_gamma   90.00
#
_symmetry.space_group_name_H-M   'P 1'
#
loop_
_entity.id
_entity.type
_entity.pdbx_description
1 polymer ?
#
loop_
_entity_poly.entity_id
_entity_poly.type
_entity_poly.pdbx_seq_one_letter_code
_entity_poly.pdbx_strand_id
1 'polypeptide(L)'
;MKKYIIGISSIIALLVIILGLSFVPWKSMGKNQKPIRVVTGLNFYGEVAQKVAGDHGQVISFIDNASVDPHDYQPNTKQAQQVAKANVVIENGLGYDSWVNKLVKSSSNHNKIKVINVASLIGKKAGDNEHIWYAPETVEKLANDLATQYGKIDPQHAKDYQRNARKYLASLQPLNEEIAKVKRQVNPNNNRVAVSEPVFDYALENVGYQIMDKHFEKAVEDGNDPSPKDIEEIQQAIINHQIAFFVDNSQTSDKVVDNLVKLAHEHNVPVLKVTETKPNGYDYMQWMLKQYQALSRIQQKEN
;
A
#
# COMPACT_ATOMS: atom_id res chain seq x y z
N MET A 1 -47.07 -49.03 45.66
CA MET A 1 -45.71 -48.57 45.95
C MET A 1 -44.79 -48.68 44.76
N LYS A 2 -44.69 -49.79 43.99
CA LYS A 2 -43.78 -49.94 42.86
C LYS A 2 -43.93 -48.89 41.73
N LYS A 3 -45.15 -48.38 41.42
CA LYS A 3 -45.38 -47.40 40.35
C LYS A 3 -44.86 -45.99 40.69
N TYR A 4 -44.77 -45.60 41.93
CA TYR A 4 -44.23 -44.29 42.35
C TYR A 4 -42.70 -44.27 42.35
N ILE A 5 -42.05 -45.40 42.61
CA ILE A 5 -40.62 -45.52 42.64
C ILE A 5 -40.04 -45.38 41.21
N ILE A 6 -40.73 -45.92 40.19
CA ILE A 6 -40.30 -45.78 38.77
C ILE A 6 -40.40 -44.33 38.31
N GLY A 7 -41.45 -43.58 38.73
CA GLY A 7 -41.61 -42.18 38.38
C GLY A 7 -40.49 -41.26 38.96
N ILE A 8 -40.17 -41.52 40.25
CA ILE A 8 -39.10 -40.73 40.93
C ILE A 8 -37.71 -41.01 40.35
N SER A 9 -37.39 -42.26 40.01
CA SER A 9 -36.12 -42.59 39.36
C SER A 9 -35.95 -41.97 37.99
N SER A 10 -37.03 -41.85 37.19
CA SER A 10 -37.01 -41.20 35.88
C SER A 10 -36.79 -39.68 35.97
N ILE A 11 -37.37 -39.03 36.99
CA ILE A 11 -37.21 -37.60 37.23
C ILE A 11 -35.79 -37.29 37.69
N ILE A 12 -35.22 -38.13 38.56
CA ILE A 12 -33.81 -37.97 39.00
C ILE A 12 -32.82 -38.15 37.82
N ALA A 13 -33.06 -39.16 36.96
CA ALA A 13 -32.24 -39.38 35.77
C ALA A 13 -32.30 -38.17 34.80
N LEU A 14 -33.49 -37.57 34.62
CA LEU A 14 -33.66 -36.38 33.76
C LEU A 14 -32.94 -35.16 34.34
N LEU A 15 -33.01 -34.96 35.66
CA LEU A 15 -32.29 -33.88 36.35
C LEU A 15 -30.76 -34.03 36.26
N VAL A 16 -30.25 -35.24 36.37
CA VAL A 16 -28.81 -35.51 36.23
C VAL A 16 -28.33 -35.23 34.79
N ILE A 17 -29.15 -35.57 33.78
CA ILE A 17 -28.85 -35.26 32.38
C ILE A 17 -28.87 -33.76 32.14
N ILE A 18 -29.84 -33.02 32.68
CA ILE A 18 -29.92 -31.56 32.55
C ILE A 18 -28.74 -30.89 33.27
N LEU A 19 -28.38 -31.35 34.48
CA LEU A 19 -27.19 -30.86 35.17
C LEU A 19 -25.89 -31.20 34.40
N GLY A 20 -25.76 -32.40 33.84
CA GLY A 20 -24.62 -32.80 33.02
C GLY A 20 -24.48 -31.95 31.76
N LEU A 21 -25.57 -31.60 31.10
CA LEU A 21 -25.60 -30.71 29.96
C LEU A 21 -25.26 -29.23 30.30
N SER A 22 -25.52 -28.82 31.56
CA SER A 22 -25.15 -27.48 32.04
C SER A 22 -23.66 -27.29 32.28
N PHE A 23 -22.93 -28.39 32.46
CA PHE A 23 -21.44 -28.38 32.61
C PHE A 23 -20.69 -28.65 31.30
N VAL A 24 -21.38 -28.94 30.20
CA VAL A 24 -20.73 -28.90 28.89
C VAL A 24 -20.43 -27.42 28.61
N PRO A 25 -19.15 -27.01 28.52
CA PRO A 25 -18.85 -25.65 28.11
C PRO A 25 -19.43 -25.51 26.70
N TRP A 26 -20.58 -24.86 26.59
CA TRP A 26 -21.09 -24.40 25.31
C TRP A 26 -20.08 -23.37 24.83
N LYS A 27 -19.06 -23.85 24.10
CA LYS A 27 -18.28 -22.96 23.27
C LYS A 27 -19.30 -22.18 22.46
N SER A 28 -19.54 -20.94 22.85
CA SER A 28 -20.40 -20.06 22.09
C SER A 28 -19.92 -20.19 20.64
N MET A 29 -20.82 -20.68 19.77
CA MET A 29 -20.66 -20.50 18.32
C MET A 29 -20.87 -19.01 18.04
N GLY A 30 -20.07 -18.17 18.70
CA GLY A 30 -19.88 -16.78 18.33
C GLY A 30 -19.37 -16.84 16.90
N LYS A 31 -20.07 -16.15 15.99
CA LYS A 31 -19.59 -15.90 14.63
C LYS A 31 -18.07 -15.75 14.71
N ASN A 32 -17.34 -16.57 13.96
CA ASN A 32 -15.88 -16.60 13.90
C ASN A 32 -15.39 -15.22 13.41
N GLN A 33 -15.47 -14.22 14.29
CA GLN A 33 -14.94 -12.89 13.99
C GLN A 33 -13.43 -13.01 14.08
N LYS A 34 -12.79 -12.82 12.96
CA LYS A 34 -11.33 -12.78 12.92
C LYS A 34 -10.82 -11.71 13.89
N PRO A 35 -9.82 -12.01 14.72
CA PRO A 35 -9.34 -11.08 15.75
C PRO A 35 -8.77 -9.79 15.16
N ILE A 36 -8.15 -9.88 13.98
CA ILE A 36 -7.56 -8.74 13.28
C ILE A 36 -8.54 -8.21 12.23
N ARG A 37 -8.97 -6.97 12.39
CA ARG A 37 -9.84 -6.24 11.45
C ARG A 37 -9.15 -4.96 11.04
N VAL A 38 -8.73 -4.93 9.78
CA VAL A 38 -7.96 -3.83 9.20
C VAL A 38 -8.79 -3.07 8.17
N VAL A 39 -8.66 -1.76 8.20
CA VAL A 39 -9.10 -0.87 7.13
C VAL A 39 -7.90 -0.07 6.64
N THR A 40 -7.80 0.11 5.33
CA THR A 40 -6.80 0.97 4.69
C THR A 40 -7.41 1.75 3.54
N GLY A 41 -6.84 2.91 3.23
CA GLY A 41 -7.16 3.66 2.02
C GLY A 41 -6.79 2.87 0.77
N LEU A 42 -5.60 2.30 0.73
CA LEU A 42 -4.93 1.82 -0.47
C LEU A 42 -4.83 0.30 -0.51
N ASN A 43 -5.13 -0.31 -1.68
CA ASN A 43 -5.19 -1.75 -1.83
C ASN A 43 -3.82 -2.45 -1.71
N PHE A 44 -2.73 -1.80 -2.06
CA PHE A 44 -1.38 -2.36 -1.92
C PHE A 44 -0.94 -2.44 -0.45
N TYR A 45 -1.31 -1.50 0.41
CA TYR A 45 -1.13 -1.65 1.86
C TYR A 45 -2.08 -2.70 2.45
N GLY A 46 -3.30 -2.80 1.89
CA GLY A 46 -4.23 -3.87 2.24
C GLY A 46 -3.70 -5.26 1.91
N GLU A 47 -2.97 -5.40 0.82
CA GLU A 47 -2.28 -6.64 0.48
C GLU A 47 -1.24 -7.03 1.54
N VAL A 48 -0.34 -6.11 1.91
CA VAL A 48 0.64 -6.34 2.98
C VAL A 48 -0.06 -6.75 4.27
N ALA A 49 -1.12 -6.00 4.66
CA ALA A 49 -1.89 -6.25 5.85
C ALA A 49 -2.54 -7.65 5.85
N GLN A 50 -3.14 -8.07 4.73
CA GLN A 50 -3.76 -9.38 4.61
C GLN A 50 -2.72 -10.52 4.60
N LYS A 51 -1.58 -10.33 3.91
CA LYS A 51 -0.50 -11.32 3.89
C LYS A 51 0.07 -11.56 5.29
N VAL A 52 0.25 -10.50 6.08
CA VAL A 52 0.71 -10.60 7.47
C VAL A 52 -0.36 -11.22 8.39
N ALA A 53 -1.62 -10.80 8.26
CA ALA A 53 -2.72 -11.31 9.07
C ALA A 53 -3.06 -12.79 8.80
N GLY A 54 -2.87 -13.25 7.56
CA GLY A 54 -3.23 -14.60 7.14
C GLY A 54 -4.71 -14.90 7.40
N ASP A 55 -4.98 -16.08 7.94
CA ASP A 55 -6.33 -16.55 8.25
C ASP A 55 -6.94 -15.88 9.49
N HIS A 56 -6.13 -15.19 10.30
CA HIS A 56 -6.56 -14.54 11.53
C HIS A 56 -7.07 -13.12 11.32
N GLY A 57 -7.03 -12.58 10.09
CA GLY A 57 -7.43 -11.22 9.79
C GLY A 57 -8.43 -11.08 8.66
N GLN A 58 -9.17 -9.97 8.72
CA GLN A 58 -9.99 -9.45 7.64
C GLN A 58 -9.51 -8.05 7.30
N VAL A 59 -9.18 -7.81 6.05
CA VAL A 59 -8.69 -6.52 5.55
C VAL A 59 -9.67 -5.97 4.52
N ILE A 60 -9.94 -4.68 4.62
CA ILE A 60 -10.77 -3.92 3.67
C ILE A 60 -9.95 -2.74 3.18
N SER A 61 -9.76 -2.68 1.87
CA SER A 61 -9.20 -1.50 1.20
C SER A 61 -10.34 -0.70 0.58
N PHE A 62 -10.30 0.63 0.68
CA PHE A 62 -11.38 1.47 0.17
C PHE A 62 -11.17 1.83 -1.30
N ILE A 63 -9.92 2.05 -1.69
CA ILE A 63 -9.53 2.27 -3.07
C ILE A 63 -8.91 0.96 -3.58
N ASP A 64 -9.66 0.24 -4.38
CA ASP A 64 -9.28 -1.04 -5.01
C ASP A 64 -9.23 -0.97 -6.53
N ASN A 65 -9.50 0.21 -7.09
CA ASN A 65 -9.51 0.50 -8.52
C ASN A 65 -8.48 1.58 -8.84
N ALA A 66 -7.58 1.29 -9.77
CA ALA A 66 -6.50 2.16 -10.21
C ALA A 66 -6.97 3.45 -10.95
N SER A 67 -8.26 3.56 -11.27
CA SER A 67 -8.84 4.78 -11.86
C SER A 67 -9.36 5.78 -10.84
N VAL A 68 -9.24 5.49 -9.55
CA VAL A 68 -9.70 6.35 -8.46
C VAL A 68 -8.52 7.14 -7.94
N ASP A 69 -8.61 8.47 -8.01
CA ASP A 69 -7.62 9.36 -7.42
C ASP A 69 -7.77 9.37 -5.88
N PRO A 70 -6.73 9.00 -5.14
CA PRO A 70 -6.78 8.99 -3.70
C PRO A 70 -6.86 10.37 -3.04
N HIS A 71 -6.36 11.42 -3.68
CA HIS A 71 -6.43 12.79 -3.18
C HIS A 71 -7.86 13.31 -3.11
N ASP A 72 -8.66 12.99 -4.13
CA ASP A 72 -10.05 13.44 -4.26
C ASP A 72 -11.07 12.46 -3.69
N TYR A 73 -10.61 11.37 -3.07
CA TYR A 73 -11.49 10.33 -2.58
C TYR A 73 -12.40 10.80 -1.45
N GLN A 74 -13.70 10.58 -1.61
CA GLN A 74 -14.71 10.93 -0.60
C GLN A 74 -15.36 9.66 -0.05
N PRO A 75 -15.08 9.31 1.22
CA PRO A 75 -15.64 8.13 1.84
C PRO A 75 -17.13 8.31 2.15
N ASN A 76 -17.87 7.20 2.09
CA ASN A 76 -19.29 7.16 2.39
C ASN A 76 -19.59 6.62 3.81
N THR A 77 -20.86 6.66 4.23
CA THR A 77 -21.31 6.20 5.55
C THR A 77 -20.98 4.72 5.82
N LYS A 78 -21.00 3.85 4.80
CA LYS A 78 -20.67 2.43 4.96
C LYS A 78 -19.19 2.26 5.35
N GLN A 79 -18.32 3.07 4.75
CA GLN A 79 -16.89 3.07 5.06
C GLN A 79 -16.60 3.61 6.46
N ALA A 80 -17.31 4.65 6.90
CA ALA A 80 -17.25 5.12 8.27
C ALA A 80 -17.65 4.00 9.29
N GLN A 81 -18.68 3.21 8.98
CA GLN A 81 -19.07 2.06 9.79
C GLN A 81 -18.02 0.94 9.78
N GLN A 82 -17.30 0.76 8.67
CA GLN A 82 -16.21 -0.22 8.59
C GLN A 82 -15.03 0.20 9.46
N VAL A 83 -14.63 1.48 9.41
CA VAL A 83 -13.62 2.05 10.30
C VAL A 83 -14.01 1.88 11.77
N ALA A 84 -15.25 2.14 12.14
CA ALA A 84 -15.74 1.97 13.51
C ALA A 84 -15.64 0.52 14.02
N LYS A 85 -15.60 -0.47 13.13
CA LYS A 85 -15.44 -1.90 13.48
C LYS A 85 -13.99 -2.38 13.40
N ALA A 86 -13.08 -1.59 12.84
CA ALA A 86 -11.68 -1.92 12.74
C ALA A 86 -10.97 -1.84 14.10
N ASN A 87 -9.91 -2.61 14.25
CA ASN A 87 -8.96 -2.44 15.35
C ASN A 87 -7.58 -1.95 14.86
N VAL A 88 -7.34 -2.00 13.56
CA VAL A 88 -6.18 -1.38 12.91
C VAL A 88 -6.66 -0.59 11.70
N VAL A 89 -6.13 0.61 11.52
CA VAL A 89 -6.31 1.43 10.33
C VAL A 89 -4.94 1.84 9.82
N ILE A 90 -4.73 1.70 8.52
CA ILE A 90 -3.48 2.06 7.85
C ILE A 90 -3.75 3.27 6.96
N GLU A 91 -2.97 4.33 7.15
CA GLU A 91 -2.92 5.50 6.29
C GLU A 91 -1.52 5.68 5.70
N ASN A 92 -1.44 6.19 4.48
CA ASN A 92 -0.17 6.58 3.87
C ASN A 92 0.49 7.70 4.68
N GLY A 93 -0.28 8.72 4.98
CA GLY A 93 0.20 9.96 5.58
C GLY A 93 0.59 10.99 4.52
N LEU A 94 1.32 12.03 4.94
CA LEU A 94 1.83 13.13 4.09
C LEU A 94 0.75 13.95 3.37
N GLY A 95 -0.51 13.79 3.75
CA GLY A 95 -1.64 14.46 3.09
C GLY A 95 -2.40 13.59 2.11
N TYR A 96 -1.76 12.56 1.54
CA TYR A 96 -2.27 11.71 0.46
C TYR A 96 -3.66 11.12 0.70
N ASP A 97 -3.87 10.54 1.86
CA ASP A 97 -5.14 9.92 2.26
C ASP A 97 -5.68 10.49 3.59
N SER A 98 -5.57 11.79 3.78
CA SER A 98 -5.94 12.50 5.02
C SER A 98 -7.39 12.26 5.47
N TRP A 99 -8.27 11.88 4.56
CA TRP A 99 -9.66 11.50 4.83
C TRP A 99 -9.77 10.23 5.69
N VAL A 100 -8.79 9.31 5.63
CA VAL A 100 -8.74 8.11 6.50
C VAL A 100 -8.68 8.52 7.97
N ASN A 101 -7.78 9.45 8.31
CA ASN A 101 -7.64 9.94 9.68
C ASN A 101 -8.90 10.70 10.16
N LYS A 102 -9.56 11.46 9.25
CA LYS A 102 -10.83 12.12 9.57
C LYS A 102 -11.92 11.09 9.93
N LEU A 103 -12.00 9.97 9.20
CA LEU A 103 -12.93 8.88 9.53
C LEU A 103 -12.63 8.25 10.91
N VAL A 104 -11.35 8.00 11.20
CA VAL A 104 -10.96 7.48 12.51
C VAL A 104 -11.38 8.43 13.63
N LYS A 105 -11.04 9.72 13.52
CA LYS A 105 -11.37 10.75 14.52
C LYS A 105 -12.87 10.91 14.74
N SER A 106 -13.69 10.72 13.71
CA SER A 106 -15.16 10.78 13.81
C SER A 106 -15.79 9.51 14.41
N SER A 107 -15.02 8.42 14.54
CA SER A 107 -15.52 7.17 15.10
C SER A 107 -15.66 7.24 16.62
N SER A 108 -16.77 6.69 17.15
CA SER A 108 -16.97 6.53 18.60
C SER A 108 -15.92 5.64 19.27
N ASN A 109 -15.22 4.81 18.49
CA ASN A 109 -14.19 3.88 18.95
C ASN A 109 -12.76 4.35 18.66
N HIS A 110 -12.56 5.63 18.27
CA HIS A 110 -11.25 6.15 17.83
C HIS A 110 -10.10 5.80 18.78
N ASN A 111 -10.33 5.85 20.10
CA ASN A 111 -9.33 5.53 21.14
C ASN A 111 -8.93 4.03 21.18
N LYS A 112 -9.70 3.13 20.53
CA LYS A 112 -9.43 1.69 20.47
C LYS A 112 -8.85 1.25 19.13
N ILE A 113 -8.77 2.16 18.17
CA ILE A 113 -8.24 1.91 16.84
C ILE A 113 -6.74 2.22 16.84
N LYS A 114 -5.93 1.23 16.49
CA LYS A 114 -4.51 1.46 16.24
C LYS A 114 -4.36 2.05 14.84
N VAL A 115 -3.98 3.31 14.74
CA VAL A 115 -3.61 3.94 13.47
C VAL A 115 -2.14 3.68 13.21
N ILE A 116 -1.83 3.20 12.01
CA ILE A 116 -0.47 3.04 11.47
C ILE A 116 -0.32 4.07 10.35
N ASN A 117 0.48 5.09 10.59
CA ASN A 117 0.87 6.07 9.58
C ASN A 117 2.17 5.59 8.95
N VAL A 118 2.11 5.19 7.67
CA VAL A 118 3.23 4.55 6.98
C VAL A 118 4.39 5.53 6.81
N ALA A 119 4.13 6.79 6.49
CA ALA A 119 5.15 7.82 6.38
C ALA A 119 5.97 7.96 7.68
N SER A 120 5.28 7.93 8.82
CA SER A 120 5.93 8.00 10.13
C SER A 120 6.83 6.79 10.41
N LEU A 121 6.47 5.59 9.92
CA LEU A 121 7.30 4.39 10.08
C LEU A 121 8.66 4.53 9.39
N ILE A 122 8.70 5.24 8.28
CA ILE A 122 9.93 5.46 7.51
C ILE A 122 10.61 6.80 7.78
N GLY A 123 10.09 7.57 8.76
CA GLY A 123 10.67 8.83 9.21
C GLY A 123 10.38 10.03 8.32
N LYS A 124 9.39 9.92 7.43
CA LYS A 124 8.96 11.01 6.56
C LYS A 124 8.08 12.01 7.30
N LYS A 125 8.12 13.28 6.86
CA LYS A 125 7.48 14.43 7.50
C LYS A 125 6.64 15.22 6.50
N ALA A 126 5.75 16.05 7.00
CA ALA A 126 4.96 16.96 6.17
C ALA A 126 5.84 17.76 5.20
N GLY A 127 5.47 17.77 3.93
CA GLY A 127 6.22 18.37 2.83
C GLY A 127 7.17 17.42 2.09
N ASP A 128 7.41 16.20 2.61
CA ASP A 128 8.08 15.15 1.85
C ASP A 128 7.11 14.59 0.78
N ASN A 129 7.66 14.03 -0.30
CA ASN A 129 6.90 13.36 -1.35
C ASN A 129 6.09 12.18 -0.77
N GLU A 130 4.80 12.13 -1.08
CA GLU A 130 3.84 11.16 -0.56
C GLU A 130 3.90 9.76 -1.20
N HIS A 131 4.58 9.59 -2.32
CA HIS A 131 4.66 8.33 -3.07
C HIS A 131 5.61 7.31 -2.42
N ILE A 132 5.51 7.20 -1.11
CA ILE A 132 6.43 6.44 -0.25
C ILE A 132 6.37 4.92 -0.46
N TRP A 133 5.36 4.39 -1.13
CA TRP A 133 5.31 2.97 -1.48
C TRP A 133 6.39 2.56 -2.50
N TYR A 134 7.03 3.55 -3.13
CA TYR A 134 8.20 3.38 -3.99
C TYR A 134 9.53 3.45 -3.22
N ALA A 135 9.53 3.90 -1.97
CA ALA A 135 10.72 3.87 -1.14
C ALA A 135 11.02 2.41 -0.70
N PRO A 136 12.27 1.96 -0.78
CA PRO A 136 12.63 0.54 -0.66
C PRO A 136 12.31 -0.06 0.70
N GLU A 137 12.35 0.76 1.77
CA GLU A 137 12.12 0.29 3.15
C GLU A 137 10.64 0.24 3.55
N THR A 138 9.74 0.82 2.77
CA THR A 138 8.34 1.04 3.20
C THR A 138 7.61 -0.26 3.51
N VAL A 139 7.62 -1.19 2.56
CA VAL A 139 6.88 -2.45 2.71
C VAL A 139 7.49 -3.34 3.80
N GLU A 140 8.81 -3.32 3.95
CA GLU A 140 9.50 -4.05 5.01
C GLU A 140 9.10 -3.52 6.39
N LYS A 141 9.20 -2.20 6.61
CA LYS A 141 8.84 -1.57 7.88
C LYS A 141 7.37 -1.76 8.20
N LEU A 142 6.49 -1.60 7.20
CA LEU A 142 5.05 -1.84 7.37
C LEU A 142 4.76 -3.30 7.78
N ALA A 143 5.29 -4.29 7.07
CA ALA A 143 5.04 -5.70 7.36
C ALA A 143 5.51 -6.09 8.78
N ASN A 144 6.67 -5.59 9.20
CA ASN A 144 7.23 -5.86 10.53
C ASN A 144 6.43 -5.15 11.64
N ASP A 145 5.99 -3.90 11.43
CA ASP A 145 5.13 -3.21 12.40
C ASP A 145 3.76 -3.89 12.50
N LEU A 146 3.15 -4.26 11.39
CA LEU A 146 1.89 -5.00 11.37
C LEU A 146 1.98 -6.30 12.17
N ALA A 147 3.03 -7.10 11.97
CA ALA A 147 3.23 -8.33 12.74
C ALA A 147 3.32 -8.05 14.25
N THR A 148 3.98 -6.96 14.63
CA THR A 148 4.09 -6.51 16.02
C THR A 148 2.75 -6.07 16.59
N GLN A 149 2.00 -5.23 15.88
CA GLN A 149 0.70 -4.71 16.35
C GLN A 149 -0.34 -5.83 16.41
N TYR A 150 -0.38 -6.72 15.41
CA TYR A 150 -1.28 -7.87 15.42
C TYR A 150 -0.99 -8.81 16.58
N GLY A 151 0.29 -9.06 16.88
CA GLY A 151 0.68 -9.87 18.05
C GLY A 151 0.26 -9.26 19.39
N LYS A 152 0.16 -7.91 19.50
CA LYS A 152 -0.39 -7.23 20.70
C LYS A 152 -1.90 -7.38 20.80
N ILE A 153 -2.62 -7.34 19.67
CA ILE A 153 -4.09 -7.47 19.61
C ILE A 153 -4.51 -8.92 19.84
N ASP A 154 -3.76 -9.86 19.29
CA ASP A 154 -4.02 -11.30 19.33
C ASP A 154 -2.75 -12.09 19.69
N PRO A 155 -2.38 -12.15 20.98
CA PRO A 155 -1.14 -12.77 21.44
C PRO A 155 -1.06 -14.28 21.14
N GLN A 156 -2.20 -14.97 21.00
CA GLN A 156 -2.22 -16.41 20.73
C GLN A 156 -1.59 -16.73 19.35
N HIS A 157 -1.71 -15.84 18.39
CA HIS A 157 -1.22 -16.02 17.02
C HIS A 157 -0.01 -15.11 16.69
N ALA A 158 0.63 -14.51 17.69
CA ALA A 158 1.76 -13.59 17.48
C ALA A 158 2.89 -14.19 16.64
N LYS A 159 3.21 -15.49 16.85
CA LYS A 159 4.22 -16.21 16.06
C LYS A 159 3.81 -16.39 14.59
N ASP A 160 2.51 -16.53 14.33
CA ASP A 160 1.98 -16.68 12.97
C ASP A 160 2.13 -15.38 12.20
N TYR A 161 1.81 -14.23 12.80
CA TYR A 161 2.00 -12.92 12.17
C TYR A 161 3.46 -12.66 11.83
N GLN A 162 4.39 -12.95 12.74
CA GLN A 162 5.83 -12.82 12.47
C GLN A 162 6.31 -13.75 11.35
N ARG A 163 5.83 -15.00 11.33
CA ARG A 163 6.15 -15.96 10.26
C ARG A 163 5.60 -15.46 8.92
N ASN A 164 4.37 -14.99 8.90
CA ASN A 164 3.71 -14.49 7.70
C ASN A 164 4.42 -13.25 7.14
N ALA A 165 4.81 -12.29 7.99
CA ALA A 165 5.60 -11.13 7.58
C ALA A 165 6.91 -11.56 6.91
N ARG A 166 7.70 -12.44 7.55
CA ARG A 166 8.93 -12.98 6.94
C ARG A 166 8.67 -13.68 5.61
N LYS A 167 7.60 -14.49 5.51
CA LYS A 167 7.24 -15.19 4.27
C LYS A 167 6.88 -14.18 3.15
N TYR A 168 6.13 -13.15 3.49
CA TYR A 168 5.77 -12.11 2.53
C TYR A 168 7.01 -11.35 2.04
N LEU A 169 7.88 -10.91 2.95
CA LEU A 169 9.12 -10.22 2.59
C LEU A 169 10.06 -11.11 1.76
N ALA A 170 10.16 -12.40 2.07
CA ALA A 170 10.92 -13.34 1.24
C ALA A 170 10.32 -13.50 -0.17
N SER A 171 9.00 -13.35 -0.35
CA SER A 171 8.38 -13.40 -1.68
C SER A 171 8.69 -12.19 -2.56
N LEU A 172 9.24 -11.10 -2.00
CA LEU A 172 9.69 -9.91 -2.74
C LEU A 172 11.12 -10.07 -3.30
N GLN A 173 11.78 -11.21 -3.09
CA GLN A 173 13.14 -11.46 -3.56
C GLN A 173 13.34 -11.16 -5.06
N PRO A 174 12.44 -11.57 -6.00
CA PRO A 174 12.61 -11.26 -7.42
C PRO A 174 12.63 -9.74 -7.71
N LEU A 175 11.84 -8.95 -6.96
CA LEU A 175 11.83 -7.49 -7.05
C LEU A 175 13.17 -6.92 -6.58
N ASN A 176 13.66 -7.38 -5.43
CA ASN A 176 14.93 -6.91 -4.86
C ASN A 176 16.12 -7.20 -5.79
N GLU A 177 16.10 -8.36 -6.44
CA GLU A 177 17.13 -8.73 -7.44
C GLU A 177 17.10 -7.83 -8.67
N GLU A 178 15.90 -7.50 -9.19
CA GLU A 178 15.75 -6.58 -10.32
C GLU A 178 16.18 -5.16 -9.95
N ILE A 179 15.79 -4.65 -8.77
CA ILE A 179 16.25 -3.35 -8.25
C ILE A 179 17.78 -3.31 -8.19
N ALA A 180 18.41 -4.34 -7.64
CA ALA A 180 19.87 -4.43 -7.55
C ALA A 180 20.52 -4.49 -8.92
N LYS A 181 19.91 -5.14 -9.91
CA LYS A 181 20.37 -5.18 -11.30
C LYS A 181 20.29 -3.81 -11.94
N VAL A 182 19.12 -3.14 -11.88
CA VAL A 182 18.92 -1.78 -12.38
C VAL A 182 19.95 -0.82 -11.79
N LYS A 183 20.16 -0.89 -10.47
CA LYS A 183 21.16 -0.05 -9.78
C LYS A 183 22.58 -0.21 -10.33
N ARG A 184 23.00 -1.43 -10.65
CA ARG A 184 24.33 -1.71 -11.24
C ARG A 184 24.47 -1.24 -12.68
N GLN A 185 23.34 -1.08 -13.38
CA GLN A 185 23.30 -0.69 -14.79
C GLN A 185 23.21 0.82 -15.02
N VAL A 186 23.02 1.62 -13.97
CA VAL A 186 22.98 3.09 -14.10
C VAL A 186 24.34 3.59 -14.61
N ASN A 187 24.29 4.33 -15.73
CA ASN A 187 25.46 5.03 -16.26
C ASN A 187 25.67 6.34 -15.49
N PRO A 188 26.74 6.51 -14.72
CA PRO A 188 26.95 7.72 -13.92
C PRO A 188 27.16 8.98 -14.76
N ASN A 189 27.49 8.83 -16.05
CA ASN A 189 27.65 9.95 -16.97
C ASN A 189 26.33 10.33 -17.69
N ASN A 190 25.29 9.50 -17.57
CA ASN A 190 23.96 9.73 -18.12
C ASN A 190 22.89 9.24 -17.11
N ASN A 191 22.83 9.87 -15.94
CA ASN A 191 21.91 9.50 -14.87
C ASN A 191 20.91 10.60 -14.50
N ARG A 192 20.78 11.63 -15.35
CA ARG A 192 19.74 12.65 -15.17
C ARG A 192 18.45 12.19 -15.86
N VAL A 193 17.33 12.47 -15.24
CA VAL A 193 16.00 12.14 -15.75
C VAL A 193 15.05 13.31 -15.52
N ALA A 194 14.01 13.42 -16.33
CA ALA A 194 12.87 14.28 -16.10
C ALA A 194 11.64 13.42 -15.86
N VAL A 195 10.71 13.90 -15.02
CA VAL A 195 9.51 13.18 -14.63
C VAL A 195 8.28 14.05 -14.80
N SER A 196 7.13 13.44 -15.12
CA SER A 196 5.87 14.18 -15.22
C SER A 196 5.35 14.61 -13.84
N GLU A 197 5.48 13.73 -12.87
CA GLU A 197 5.04 13.87 -11.48
C GLU A 197 6.00 13.11 -10.56
N PRO A 198 6.09 13.44 -9.26
CA PRO A 198 7.07 12.85 -8.33
C PRO A 198 6.73 11.41 -7.90
N VAL A 199 5.97 10.69 -8.74
CA VAL A 199 5.44 9.35 -8.44
C VAL A 199 6.55 8.33 -8.23
N PHE A 200 7.57 8.33 -9.12
CA PHE A 200 8.60 7.29 -9.13
C PHE A 200 9.95 7.75 -8.52
N ASP A 201 9.98 8.92 -7.90
CA ASP A 201 11.19 9.57 -7.40
C ASP A 201 12.01 8.71 -6.45
N TYR A 202 11.37 8.16 -5.41
CA TYR A 202 12.07 7.29 -4.46
C TYR A 202 12.71 6.08 -5.12
N ALA A 203 12.08 5.52 -6.15
CA ALA A 203 12.63 4.41 -6.90
C ALA A 203 13.86 4.83 -7.72
N LEU A 204 13.77 5.98 -8.39
CA LEU A 204 14.86 6.54 -9.23
C LEU A 204 16.07 6.92 -8.38
N GLU A 205 15.85 7.66 -7.30
CA GLU A 205 16.90 8.09 -6.37
C GLU A 205 17.58 6.88 -5.71
N ASN A 206 16.81 5.85 -5.32
CA ASN A 206 17.37 4.63 -4.73
C ASN A 206 18.31 3.89 -5.66
N VAL A 207 18.05 3.90 -6.97
CA VAL A 207 18.93 3.21 -7.94
C VAL A 207 20.05 4.11 -8.47
N GLY A 208 20.01 5.44 -8.26
CA GLY A 208 21.09 6.37 -8.54
C GLY A 208 20.84 7.36 -9.67
N TYR A 209 19.59 7.53 -10.10
CA TYR A 209 19.20 8.62 -11.00
C TYR A 209 19.01 9.93 -10.26
N GLN A 210 19.16 11.04 -10.98
CA GLN A 210 19.00 12.41 -10.51
C GLN A 210 17.85 13.07 -11.25
N ILE A 211 16.83 13.48 -10.52
CA ILE A 211 15.68 14.18 -11.08
C ILE A 211 16.03 15.66 -11.23
N MET A 212 15.80 16.21 -12.43
CA MET A 212 16.23 17.57 -12.76
C MET A 212 15.17 18.64 -12.55
N ASP A 213 13.91 18.28 -12.47
CA ASP A 213 12.77 19.17 -12.70
C ASP A 213 11.78 19.23 -11.54
N LYS A 214 12.27 19.27 -10.31
CA LYS A 214 11.46 19.21 -9.08
C LYS A 214 10.34 20.27 -8.98
N HIS A 215 10.50 21.41 -9.65
CA HIS A 215 9.42 22.43 -9.69
C HIS A 215 8.32 22.05 -10.69
N PHE A 216 8.71 21.48 -11.84
CA PHE A 216 7.76 21.04 -12.86
C PHE A 216 6.90 19.89 -12.33
N GLU A 217 7.51 18.83 -11.82
CA GLU A 217 6.80 17.66 -11.30
C GLU A 217 5.79 18.02 -10.22
N LYS A 218 6.20 18.94 -9.31
CA LYS A 218 5.32 19.40 -8.22
C LYS A 218 4.16 20.28 -8.73
N ALA A 219 4.38 21.08 -9.75
CA ALA A 219 3.31 21.89 -10.34
C ALA A 219 2.25 20.97 -10.98
N VAL A 220 2.69 19.95 -11.75
CA VAL A 220 1.78 18.97 -12.36
C VAL A 220 1.02 18.18 -11.31
N GLU A 221 1.69 17.67 -10.28
CA GLU A 221 1.10 16.96 -9.14
C GLU A 221 -0.01 17.76 -8.44
N ASP A 222 0.24 19.05 -8.23
CA ASP A 222 -0.72 19.97 -7.60
C ASP A 222 -1.86 20.42 -8.55
N GLY A 223 -1.90 19.93 -9.79
CA GLY A 223 -2.86 20.34 -10.80
C GLY A 223 -2.68 21.80 -11.27
N ASN A 224 -1.48 22.36 -11.10
CA ASN A 224 -1.14 23.72 -11.53
C ASN A 224 -0.38 23.67 -12.88
N ASP A 225 -0.52 24.77 -13.66
CA ASP A 225 0.29 24.92 -14.87
C ASP A 225 1.77 25.12 -14.51
N PRO A 226 2.71 24.28 -15.01
CA PRO A 226 4.14 24.50 -14.83
C PRO A 226 4.60 25.82 -15.45
N SER A 227 5.68 26.40 -14.92
CA SER A 227 6.18 27.65 -15.46
C SER A 227 6.73 27.46 -16.89
N PRO A 228 6.62 28.48 -17.78
CA PRO A 228 7.21 28.41 -19.12
C PRO A 228 8.73 28.08 -19.11
N LYS A 229 9.44 28.53 -18.08
CA LYS A 229 10.86 28.27 -17.89
C LYS A 229 11.11 26.79 -17.60
N ASP A 230 10.34 26.18 -16.69
CA ASP A 230 10.49 24.77 -16.35
C ASP A 230 10.19 23.86 -17.57
N ILE A 231 9.14 24.23 -18.33
CA ILE A 231 8.79 23.55 -19.60
C ILE A 231 9.95 23.64 -20.60
N GLU A 232 10.51 24.86 -20.81
CA GLU A 232 11.63 25.07 -21.72
C GLU A 232 12.88 24.29 -21.31
N GLU A 233 13.19 24.25 -20.01
CA GLU A 233 14.34 23.48 -19.49
C GLU A 233 14.22 21.99 -19.81
N ILE A 234 13.02 21.39 -19.65
CA ILE A 234 12.79 19.98 -19.99
C ILE A 234 12.86 19.77 -21.51
N GLN A 235 12.25 20.67 -22.31
CA GLN A 235 12.31 20.60 -23.76
C GLN A 235 13.76 20.63 -24.26
N GLN A 236 14.58 21.54 -23.75
CA GLN A 236 16.00 21.61 -24.10
C GLN A 236 16.77 20.38 -23.65
N ALA A 237 16.46 19.83 -22.48
CA ALA A 237 17.10 18.61 -22.00
C ALA A 237 16.77 17.39 -22.88
N ILE A 238 15.53 17.31 -23.41
CA ILE A 238 15.11 16.28 -24.38
C ILE A 238 15.85 16.48 -25.72
N ILE A 239 15.78 17.68 -26.30
CA ILE A 239 16.37 18.01 -27.62
C ILE A 239 17.86 17.76 -27.63
N ASN A 240 18.56 18.10 -26.55
CA ASN A 240 20.02 18.00 -26.44
C ASN A 240 20.50 16.69 -25.82
N HIS A 241 19.62 15.68 -25.61
CA HIS A 241 19.94 14.39 -24.99
C HIS A 241 20.67 14.53 -23.64
N GLN A 242 20.20 15.48 -22.78
CA GLN A 242 20.78 15.76 -21.47
C GLN A 242 20.11 14.92 -20.36
N ILE A 243 19.09 14.13 -20.71
CA ILE A 243 18.42 13.16 -19.84
C ILE A 243 18.49 11.77 -20.45
N ALA A 244 18.63 10.77 -19.59
CA ALA A 244 18.62 9.38 -19.98
C ALA A 244 17.25 8.93 -20.50
N PHE A 245 16.18 9.38 -19.82
CA PHE A 245 14.80 9.12 -20.22
C PHE A 245 13.85 10.12 -19.54
N PHE A 246 12.61 10.17 -20.06
CA PHE A 246 11.49 10.87 -19.43
C PHE A 246 10.59 9.84 -18.73
N VAL A 247 10.09 10.15 -17.51
CA VAL A 247 9.15 9.30 -16.78
C VAL A 247 7.75 9.88 -16.88
N ASP A 248 6.81 9.05 -17.30
CA ASP A 248 5.41 9.41 -17.54
C ASP A 248 4.50 8.62 -16.59
N ASN A 249 3.77 9.32 -15.70
CA ASN A 249 2.66 8.72 -14.97
C ASN A 249 1.49 8.48 -15.92
N SER A 250 1.29 7.23 -16.33
CA SER A 250 0.28 6.85 -17.33
C SER A 250 -1.16 6.88 -16.81
N GLN A 251 -1.38 7.28 -15.56
CA GLN A 251 -2.71 7.41 -14.95
C GLN A 251 -3.22 8.86 -14.94
N THR A 252 -2.34 9.82 -15.19
CA THR A 252 -2.67 11.24 -15.31
C THR A 252 -2.69 11.65 -16.78
N SER A 253 -3.53 12.60 -17.14
CA SER A 253 -3.58 13.18 -18.47
C SER A 253 -3.42 14.70 -18.37
N ASP A 254 -2.27 15.19 -18.81
CA ASP A 254 -1.92 16.59 -18.88
C ASP A 254 -1.37 16.94 -20.27
N LYS A 255 -1.86 18.04 -20.88
CA LYS A 255 -1.47 18.41 -22.24
C LYS A 255 0.01 18.82 -22.36
N VAL A 256 0.59 19.41 -21.32
CA VAL A 256 2.01 19.78 -21.30
C VAL A 256 2.84 18.53 -21.26
N VAL A 257 2.47 17.57 -20.39
CA VAL A 257 3.12 16.25 -20.29
C VAL A 257 3.01 15.48 -21.62
N ASP A 258 1.82 15.41 -22.23
CA ASP A 258 1.62 14.76 -23.53
C ASP A 258 2.53 15.33 -24.62
N ASN A 259 2.71 16.66 -24.64
CA ASN A 259 3.62 17.33 -25.58
C ASN A 259 5.10 16.97 -25.31
N LEU A 260 5.51 16.88 -24.05
CA LEU A 260 6.88 16.49 -23.68
C LEU A 260 7.15 15.02 -24.02
N VAL A 261 6.17 14.12 -23.78
CA VAL A 261 6.25 12.71 -24.20
C VAL A 261 6.39 12.60 -25.73
N LYS A 262 5.60 13.37 -26.49
CA LYS A 262 5.72 13.42 -27.94
C LYS A 262 7.11 13.91 -28.39
N LEU A 263 7.58 15.00 -27.79
CA LEU A 263 8.91 15.55 -28.07
C LEU A 263 10.02 14.54 -27.76
N ALA A 264 9.93 13.81 -26.66
CA ALA A 264 10.87 12.75 -26.30
C ALA A 264 10.92 11.67 -27.38
N HIS A 265 9.76 11.22 -27.89
CA HIS A 265 9.71 10.26 -29.00
C HIS A 265 10.32 10.80 -30.29
N GLU A 266 10.04 12.06 -30.65
CA GLU A 266 10.60 12.72 -31.85
C GLU A 266 12.15 12.82 -31.80
N HIS A 267 12.70 12.97 -30.60
CA HIS A 267 14.13 13.06 -30.36
C HIS A 267 14.77 11.72 -29.93
N ASN A 268 14.04 10.59 -29.99
CA ASN A 268 14.52 9.26 -29.59
C ASN A 268 14.97 9.19 -28.12
N VAL A 269 14.46 10.05 -27.25
CA VAL A 269 14.63 9.92 -25.80
C VAL A 269 13.62 8.89 -25.28
N PRO A 270 14.06 7.86 -24.56
CA PRO A 270 13.14 6.83 -24.04
C PRO A 270 12.11 7.42 -23.09
N VAL A 271 10.90 6.84 -23.06
CA VAL A 271 9.85 7.17 -22.10
C VAL A 271 9.56 5.96 -21.23
N LEU A 272 9.76 6.11 -19.91
CA LEU A 272 9.40 5.11 -18.91
C LEU A 272 8.00 5.39 -18.41
N LYS A 273 7.05 4.49 -18.72
CA LYS A 273 5.69 4.58 -18.19
C LYS A 273 5.59 3.91 -16.83
N VAL A 274 5.12 4.66 -15.85
CA VAL A 274 4.85 4.21 -14.48
C VAL A 274 3.37 4.39 -14.13
N THR A 275 2.95 3.88 -12.98
CA THR A 275 1.60 4.10 -12.45
C THR A 275 1.67 4.43 -10.98
N GLU A 276 0.92 5.40 -10.54
CA GLU A 276 0.83 5.84 -9.16
C GLU A 276 0.12 4.81 -8.28
N THR A 277 -1.01 4.28 -8.75
CA THR A 277 -1.80 3.28 -8.05
C THR A 277 -1.64 1.91 -8.68
N LYS A 278 -1.77 0.87 -7.85
CA LYS A 278 -1.59 -0.53 -8.28
C LYS A 278 -2.67 -0.95 -9.29
N PRO A 279 -2.28 -1.33 -10.53
CA PRO A 279 -3.23 -1.76 -11.55
C PRO A 279 -3.99 -3.03 -11.14
N ASN A 280 -5.22 -3.17 -11.65
CA ASN A 280 -6.05 -4.34 -11.40
C ASN A 280 -5.37 -5.62 -11.89
N GLY A 281 -5.50 -6.70 -11.13
CA GLY A 281 -4.95 -8.02 -11.49
C GLY A 281 -3.46 -8.22 -11.13
N TYR A 282 -2.79 -7.21 -10.60
CA TYR A 282 -1.42 -7.31 -10.11
C TYR A 282 -1.39 -7.38 -8.59
N ASP A 283 -0.45 -8.14 -8.02
CA ASP A 283 0.00 -7.96 -6.65
C ASP A 283 1.10 -6.88 -6.60
N TYR A 284 1.48 -6.46 -5.38
CA TYR A 284 2.50 -5.42 -5.19
C TYR A 284 3.84 -5.78 -5.86
N MET A 285 4.30 -7.01 -5.67
CA MET A 285 5.56 -7.49 -6.24
C MET A 285 5.53 -7.43 -7.78
N GLN A 286 4.47 -7.94 -8.40
CA GLN A 286 4.31 -7.96 -9.86
C GLN A 286 4.22 -6.54 -10.44
N TRP A 287 3.50 -5.63 -9.76
CA TRP A 287 3.39 -4.23 -10.16
C TRP A 287 4.74 -3.55 -10.17
N MET A 288 5.47 -3.58 -9.05
CA MET A 288 6.79 -2.98 -8.92
C MET A 288 7.80 -3.61 -9.88
N LEU A 289 7.85 -4.94 -9.94
CA LEU A 289 8.77 -5.68 -10.80
C LEU A 289 8.60 -5.29 -12.28
N LYS A 290 7.37 -5.12 -12.76
CA LYS A 290 7.09 -4.72 -14.14
C LYS A 290 7.68 -3.35 -14.48
N GLN A 291 7.63 -2.39 -13.56
CA GLN A 291 8.16 -1.04 -13.76
C GLN A 291 9.69 -1.05 -13.75
N TYR A 292 10.31 -1.75 -12.79
CA TYR A 292 11.78 -1.91 -12.79
C TYR A 292 12.30 -2.69 -14.01
N GLN A 293 11.57 -3.69 -14.49
CA GLN A 293 11.90 -4.38 -15.75
C GLN A 293 11.77 -3.45 -16.97
N ALA A 294 10.80 -2.52 -16.97
CA ALA A 294 10.70 -1.53 -18.01
C ALA A 294 11.92 -0.59 -18.00
N LEU A 295 12.33 -0.13 -16.83
CA LEU A 295 13.56 0.66 -16.66
C LEU A 295 14.82 -0.12 -17.10
N SER A 296 14.95 -1.37 -16.71
CA SER A 296 16.06 -2.25 -17.14
C SER A 296 16.15 -2.39 -18.67
N ARG A 297 15.00 -2.44 -19.36
CA ARG A 297 14.98 -2.48 -20.84
C ARG A 297 15.43 -1.18 -21.49
N ILE A 298 15.16 -0.03 -20.86
CA ILE A 298 15.69 1.27 -21.34
C ILE A 298 17.20 1.26 -21.21
N GLN A 299 17.75 0.91 -20.06
CA GLN A 299 19.21 0.84 -19.82
C GLN A 299 19.96 -0.09 -20.81
N GLN A 300 19.31 -1.19 -21.23
CA GLN A 300 19.90 -2.13 -22.19
C GLN A 300 19.97 -1.60 -23.63
N LYS A 301 19.16 -0.59 -23.98
CA LYS A 301 19.18 0.04 -25.30
C LYS A 301 20.18 1.20 -25.39
N GLU A 302 20.59 1.72 -24.24
CA GLU A 302 21.59 2.80 -24.12
C GLU A 302 23.04 2.28 -24.13
N ASN A 303 23.25 0.98 -23.87
CA ASN A 303 24.51 0.27 -23.90
C ASN A 303 24.71 -0.47 -25.24
#